data_db42295753edaba64de89f0ab0d06ad9
#
_entry.id   db42295753edaba64de89f0ab0d06ad9
#
_cell.length_a   1.000
_cell.length_b   1.000
_cell.length_c   1.000
_cell.angle_alpha   90.00
_cell.angle_beta   90.00
_cell.angle_gamma   90.00
#
_symmetry.space_group_name_H-M   'P 1'
#
loop_
_entity.id
_entity.type
_entity.pdbx_description
1 polymer ?
#
loop_
_entity_poly.entity_id
_entity_poly.type
_entity_poly.pdbx_seq_one_letter_code
_entity_poly.pdbx_strand_id
1 'polypeptide(L)'
;MRISYNNIAYPRWGYSQAMNEILFFAHIMILVSFVFIALKIGKEALVATFCIQVILANLFVLKQMSCFGLTVTCSEVYTIGSIFSMNLLQVYHGKKIANKALVTVFFLLFLVIVMSWFHLRYFPSEYDTAQEAFKVVLGSTPRIMFVSFICAFITQKIDMKLFRWISKKLPKASFMIPFILASFMSQFLDTALFSFGALYKIVHSMRDIIIMSFSIKMIITLCIAPLTLLMKKFIRHDPVQV
;
A
#
# COMPACT_ATOMS: atom_id res chain seq x y z
N MET A 1 -5.46 -15.20 25.59
CA MET A 1 -6.60 -16.07 25.24
C MET A 1 -6.39 -16.50 23.79
N ARG A 2 -5.96 -17.77 23.56
CA ARG A 2 -5.83 -18.33 22.20
C ARG A 2 -7.24 -18.68 21.73
N ILE A 3 -7.77 -17.91 20.81
CA ILE A 3 -9.02 -18.24 20.13
C ILE A 3 -8.72 -19.46 19.26
N SER A 4 -9.30 -20.60 19.62
CA SER A 4 -9.21 -21.83 18.85
C SER A 4 -10.07 -21.68 17.58
N TYR A 5 -9.43 -21.40 16.46
CA TYR A 5 -10.08 -21.29 15.13
C TYR A 5 -10.45 -22.66 14.53
N ASN A 6 -10.48 -23.73 15.34
CA ASN A 6 -10.59 -25.12 14.85
C ASN A 6 -11.98 -25.50 14.31
N ASN A 7 -13.00 -24.64 14.33
CA ASN A 7 -14.36 -25.00 13.92
C ASN A 7 -14.95 -24.18 12.76
N ILE A 8 -14.18 -23.27 12.13
CA ILE A 8 -14.63 -22.74 10.87
C ILE A 8 -14.15 -23.70 9.79
N ALA A 9 -15.01 -24.64 9.39
CA ALA A 9 -14.81 -25.45 8.21
C ALA A 9 -14.81 -24.52 6.99
N TYR A 10 -13.65 -23.99 6.64
CA TYR A 10 -13.49 -23.41 5.30
C TYR A 10 -13.86 -24.54 4.32
N PRO A 11 -14.78 -24.29 3.38
CA PRO A 11 -14.99 -25.26 2.32
C PRO A 11 -13.61 -25.56 1.74
N ARG A 12 -13.24 -26.85 1.70
CA ARG A 12 -12.01 -27.32 1.01
C ARG A 12 -12.24 -27.16 -0.49
N TRP A 13 -12.33 -25.90 -0.92
CA TRP A 13 -12.05 -25.62 -2.31
C TRP A 13 -10.59 -25.94 -2.47
N GLY A 14 -10.28 -26.92 -3.32
CA GLY A 14 -8.91 -27.31 -3.64
C GLY A 14 -8.18 -26.19 -4.40
N TYR A 15 -8.07 -25.03 -3.76
CA TYR A 15 -7.30 -23.91 -4.28
C TYR A 15 -5.83 -24.33 -4.25
N SER A 16 -5.32 -24.69 -5.41
CA SER A 16 -3.89 -24.82 -5.60
C SER A 16 -3.23 -23.46 -5.33
N GLN A 17 -1.98 -23.46 -4.90
CA GLN A 17 -1.17 -22.24 -4.74
C GLN A 17 -1.19 -21.38 -6.03
N ALA A 18 -1.19 -22.04 -7.21
CA ALA A 18 -1.35 -21.41 -8.51
C ALA A 18 -2.63 -20.55 -8.65
N MET A 19 -3.72 -20.91 -7.98
CA MET A 19 -4.93 -20.09 -8.01
C MET A 19 -4.74 -18.74 -7.31
N ASN A 20 -4.03 -18.70 -6.17
CA ASN A 20 -3.73 -17.44 -5.48
C ASN A 20 -2.85 -16.52 -6.33
N GLU A 21 -1.92 -17.08 -7.09
CA GLU A 21 -1.05 -16.33 -7.99
C GLU A 21 -1.85 -15.72 -9.15
N ILE A 22 -2.74 -16.50 -9.78
CA ILE A 22 -3.63 -16.02 -10.83
C ILE A 22 -4.54 -14.90 -10.29
N LEU A 23 -5.16 -15.12 -9.14
CA LEU A 23 -6.02 -14.12 -8.49
C LEU A 23 -5.24 -12.85 -8.11
N PHE A 24 -3.99 -13.00 -7.67
CA PHE A 24 -3.13 -11.87 -7.33
C PHE A 24 -2.87 -10.98 -8.56
N PHE A 25 -2.47 -11.57 -9.69
CA PHE A 25 -2.25 -10.82 -10.93
C PHE A 25 -3.54 -10.23 -11.49
N ALA A 26 -4.63 -11.00 -11.50
CA ALA A 26 -5.94 -10.50 -11.94
C ALA A 26 -6.41 -9.30 -11.10
N HIS A 27 -6.24 -9.37 -9.78
CA HIS A 27 -6.57 -8.29 -8.86
C HIS A 27 -5.74 -7.04 -9.13
N ILE A 28 -4.41 -7.19 -9.38
CA ILE A 28 -3.54 -6.07 -9.77
C ILE A 28 -4.04 -5.44 -11.06
N MET A 29 -4.32 -6.24 -12.10
CA MET A 29 -4.77 -5.73 -13.40
C MET A 29 -6.08 -4.97 -13.30
N ILE A 30 -7.04 -5.48 -12.53
CA ILE A 30 -8.32 -4.81 -12.27
C ILE A 30 -8.08 -3.50 -11.52
N LEU A 31 -7.28 -3.51 -10.45
CA LEU A 31 -6.99 -2.31 -9.66
C LEU A 31 -6.31 -1.22 -10.49
N VAL A 32 -5.31 -1.59 -11.30
CA VAL A 32 -4.62 -0.67 -12.22
C VAL A 32 -5.60 -0.09 -13.24
N SER A 33 -6.55 -0.88 -13.74
CA SER A 33 -7.60 -0.39 -14.64
C SER A 33 -8.47 0.67 -13.97
N PHE A 34 -8.87 0.47 -12.72
CA PHE A 34 -9.60 1.48 -11.93
C PHE A 34 -8.77 2.76 -11.70
N VAL A 35 -7.46 2.64 -11.50
CA VAL A 35 -6.57 3.81 -11.38
C VAL A 35 -6.53 4.61 -12.68
N PHE A 36 -6.47 3.96 -13.84
CA PHE A 36 -6.54 4.64 -15.14
C PHE A 36 -7.91 5.29 -15.40
N ILE A 37 -8.99 4.64 -14.99
CA ILE A 37 -10.34 5.25 -15.06
C ILE A 37 -10.39 6.50 -14.18
N ALA A 38 -9.90 6.41 -12.94
CA ALA A 38 -9.85 7.54 -12.03
C ALA A 38 -9.00 8.69 -12.58
N LEU A 39 -7.85 8.39 -13.22
CA LEU A 39 -7.04 9.41 -13.90
C LEU A 39 -7.82 10.14 -15.02
N LYS A 40 -8.65 9.40 -15.79
CA LYS A 40 -9.50 10.01 -16.83
C LYS A 40 -10.65 10.82 -16.27
N ILE A 41 -11.22 10.45 -15.12
CA ILE A 41 -12.29 11.23 -14.44
C ILE A 41 -11.74 12.55 -13.93
N GLY A 42 -10.51 12.57 -13.39
CA GLY A 42 -9.85 13.78 -12.93
C GLY A 42 -9.03 13.59 -11.66
N LYS A 43 -8.41 14.67 -11.23
CA LYS A 43 -7.47 14.66 -10.09
C LYS A 43 -8.13 14.26 -8.77
N GLU A 44 -9.37 14.68 -8.54
CA GLU A 44 -10.13 14.38 -7.32
C GLU A 44 -10.43 12.89 -7.22
N ALA A 45 -10.84 12.26 -8.33
CA ALA A 45 -11.07 10.82 -8.41
C ALA A 45 -9.78 10.03 -8.18
N LEU A 46 -8.65 10.49 -8.74
CA LEU A 46 -7.36 9.85 -8.54
C LEU A 46 -6.86 9.98 -7.11
N VAL A 47 -7.07 11.13 -6.44
CA VAL A 47 -6.78 11.32 -5.00
C VAL A 47 -7.65 10.41 -4.15
N ALA A 48 -8.95 10.32 -4.43
CA ALA A 48 -9.86 9.44 -3.71
C ALA A 48 -9.45 7.96 -3.88
N THR A 49 -9.11 7.56 -5.11
CA THR A 49 -8.63 6.20 -5.43
C THR A 49 -7.34 5.87 -4.68
N PHE A 50 -6.39 6.80 -4.61
CA PHE A 50 -5.19 6.66 -3.79
C PHE A 50 -5.53 6.48 -2.31
N CYS A 51 -6.39 7.34 -1.76
CA CYS A 51 -6.75 7.29 -0.35
C CYS A 51 -7.44 5.98 0.04
N ILE A 52 -8.41 5.53 -0.76
CA ILE A 52 -9.11 4.27 -0.45
C ILE A 52 -8.19 3.07 -0.53
N GLN A 53 -7.24 3.03 -1.47
CA GLN A 53 -6.26 1.95 -1.57
C GLN A 53 -5.36 1.87 -0.33
N VAL A 54 -4.89 3.01 0.19
CA VAL A 54 -4.09 3.03 1.43
C VAL A 54 -4.91 2.56 2.64
N ILE A 55 -6.18 2.95 2.74
CA ILE A 55 -7.07 2.48 3.81
C ILE A 55 -7.29 0.96 3.70
N LEU A 56 -7.61 0.45 2.51
CA LEU A 56 -7.82 -0.98 2.28
C LEU A 56 -6.54 -1.79 2.52
N ALA A 57 -5.37 -1.27 2.15
CA ALA A 57 -4.08 -1.90 2.47
C ALA A 57 -3.93 -2.11 3.99
N ASN A 58 -4.25 -1.11 4.80
CA ASN A 58 -4.16 -1.20 6.27
C ASN A 58 -5.22 -2.13 6.89
N LEU A 59 -6.41 -2.23 6.31
CA LEU A 59 -7.47 -3.12 6.79
C LEU A 59 -7.20 -4.59 6.42
N PHE A 60 -6.75 -4.84 5.18
CA PHE A 60 -6.57 -6.19 4.66
C PHE A 60 -5.19 -6.80 4.93
N VAL A 61 -4.29 -6.06 5.60
CA VAL A 61 -2.96 -6.57 5.97
C VAL A 61 -3.02 -7.78 6.93
N LEU A 62 -4.11 -7.91 7.69
CA LEU A 62 -4.31 -9.04 8.61
C LEU A 62 -4.63 -10.35 7.88
N LYS A 63 -5.17 -10.27 6.67
CA LYS A 63 -5.43 -11.46 5.85
C LYS A 63 -4.14 -11.90 5.16
N GLN A 64 -3.76 -13.14 5.42
CA GLN A 64 -2.58 -13.76 4.84
C GLN A 64 -2.99 -14.81 3.80
N MET A 65 -2.15 -14.98 2.77
CA MET A 65 -2.30 -16.00 1.73
C MET A 65 -0.94 -16.60 1.40
N SER A 66 -0.92 -17.81 0.85
CA SER A 66 0.28 -18.40 0.26
C SER A 66 0.37 -18.00 -1.21
N CYS A 67 1.50 -17.39 -1.59
CA CYS A 67 1.76 -16.93 -2.96
C CYS A 67 3.26 -17.06 -3.24
N PHE A 68 3.64 -17.65 -4.36
CA PHE A 68 5.05 -17.91 -4.75
C PHE A 68 5.87 -18.67 -3.67
N GLY A 69 5.23 -19.60 -2.96
CA GLY A 69 5.90 -20.36 -1.89
C GLY A 69 6.12 -19.59 -0.58
N LEU A 70 5.66 -18.34 -0.49
CA LEU A 70 5.80 -17.48 0.67
C LEU A 70 4.44 -17.18 1.30
N THR A 71 4.42 -16.90 2.61
CA THR A 71 3.26 -16.36 3.29
C THR A 71 3.27 -14.85 3.17
N VAL A 72 2.26 -14.29 2.51
CA VAL A 72 2.15 -12.85 2.21
C VAL A 72 0.83 -12.28 2.69
N THR A 73 0.76 -10.96 2.84
CA THR A 73 -0.49 -10.29 3.21
C THR A 73 -1.32 -9.93 1.96
N CYS A 74 -2.64 -9.99 2.07
CA CYS A 74 -3.53 -9.59 0.97
C CYS A 74 -3.51 -8.06 0.71
N SER A 75 -2.79 -7.28 1.51
CA SER A 75 -2.62 -5.85 1.33
C SER A 75 -1.70 -5.47 0.16
N GLU A 76 -0.86 -6.39 -0.32
CA GLU A 76 0.18 -6.09 -1.33
C GLU A 76 -0.40 -5.49 -2.61
N VAL A 77 -1.55 -5.97 -3.07
CA VAL A 77 -2.22 -5.44 -4.28
C VAL A 77 -2.57 -3.96 -4.11
N TYR A 78 -3.09 -3.59 -2.95
CA TYR A 78 -3.44 -2.18 -2.65
C TYR A 78 -2.20 -1.31 -2.47
N THR A 79 -1.11 -1.86 -1.95
CA THR A 79 0.19 -1.18 -1.88
C THR A 79 0.70 -0.86 -3.29
N ILE A 80 0.63 -1.82 -4.21
CA ILE A 80 0.94 -1.62 -5.64
C ILE A 80 0.11 -0.47 -6.22
N GLY A 81 -1.20 -0.55 -6.06
CA GLY A 81 -2.13 0.44 -6.60
C GLY A 81 -1.89 1.84 -6.02
N SER A 82 -1.62 1.96 -4.71
CA SER A 82 -1.35 3.24 -4.06
C SER A 82 -0.04 3.88 -4.54
N ILE A 83 1.04 3.11 -4.69
CA ILE A 83 2.30 3.58 -5.27
C ILE A 83 2.07 4.07 -6.70
N PHE A 84 1.33 3.29 -7.50
CA PHE A 84 1.01 3.65 -8.88
C PHE A 84 0.16 4.92 -8.96
N SER A 85 -0.90 5.03 -8.17
CA SER A 85 -1.76 6.22 -8.08
C SER A 85 -0.96 7.46 -7.67
N MET A 86 -0.08 7.35 -6.67
CA MET A 86 0.76 8.45 -6.21
C MET A 86 1.74 8.93 -7.30
N ASN A 87 2.34 8.00 -8.05
CA ASN A 87 3.21 8.36 -9.16
C ASN A 87 2.45 9.08 -10.28
N LEU A 88 1.24 8.62 -10.63
CA LEU A 88 0.38 9.32 -11.60
C LEU A 88 -0.03 10.71 -11.11
N LEU A 89 -0.37 10.87 -9.82
CA LEU A 89 -0.64 12.20 -9.23
C LEU A 89 0.55 13.13 -9.39
N GLN A 90 1.78 12.64 -9.13
CA GLN A 90 2.98 13.45 -9.28
C GLN A 90 3.25 13.84 -10.73
N VAL A 91 3.06 12.92 -11.66
CA VAL A 91 3.36 13.12 -13.09
C VAL A 91 2.32 14.04 -13.75
N TYR A 92 1.03 13.79 -13.52
CA TYR A 92 -0.06 14.50 -14.22
C TYR A 92 -0.53 15.77 -13.50
N HIS A 93 -0.51 15.79 -12.18
CA HIS A 93 -1.06 16.89 -11.37
C HIS A 93 -0.02 17.59 -10.51
N GLY A 94 1.24 17.13 -10.58
CA GLY A 94 2.37 17.76 -9.92
C GLY A 94 2.50 17.43 -8.43
N LYS A 95 3.69 17.74 -7.91
CA LYS A 95 4.09 17.40 -6.54
C LYS A 95 3.21 18.05 -5.45
N LYS A 96 2.64 19.23 -5.72
CA LYS A 96 1.76 19.94 -4.77
C LYS A 96 0.48 19.16 -4.50
N ILE A 97 -0.15 18.61 -5.56
CA ILE A 97 -1.36 17.77 -5.45
C ILE A 97 -1.03 16.44 -4.80
N ALA A 98 0.08 15.78 -5.17
CA ALA A 98 0.53 14.55 -4.54
C ALA A 98 0.75 14.72 -3.03
N ASN A 99 1.37 15.82 -2.60
CA ASN A 99 1.55 16.12 -1.18
C ASN A 99 0.21 16.37 -0.46
N LYS A 100 -0.76 17.06 -1.13
CA LYS A 100 -2.12 17.18 -0.59
C LYS A 100 -2.78 15.83 -0.40
N ALA A 101 -2.64 14.91 -1.36
CA ALA A 101 -3.18 13.55 -1.26
C ALA A 101 -2.60 12.80 -0.06
N LEU A 102 -1.29 12.96 0.23
CA LEU A 102 -0.66 12.40 1.44
C LEU A 102 -1.29 12.95 2.71
N VAL A 103 -1.48 14.27 2.81
CA VAL A 103 -2.12 14.88 3.98
C VAL A 103 -3.57 14.38 4.11
N THR A 104 -4.28 14.29 2.99
CA THR A 104 -5.67 13.80 2.96
C THR A 104 -5.77 12.36 3.46
N VAL A 105 -4.89 11.46 3.00
CA VAL A 105 -4.93 10.07 3.44
C VAL A 105 -4.60 9.93 4.93
N PHE A 106 -3.69 10.73 5.45
CA PHE A 106 -3.39 10.73 6.88
C PHE A 106 -4.58 11.17 7.74
N PHE A 107 -5.30 12.21 7.30
CA PHE A 107 -6.55 12.62 7.93
C PHE A 107 -7.60 11.49 7.88
N LEU A 108 -7.76 10.82 6.74
CA LEU A 108 -8.70 9.72 6.58
C LEU A 108 -8.32 8.48 7.41
N LEU A 109 -7.04 8.16 7.53
CA LEU A 109 -6.57 7.08 8.42
C LEU A 109 -6.92 7.40 9.88
N PHE A 110 -6.71 8.63 10.33
CA PHE A 110 -7.12 9.06 11.66
C PHE A 110 -8.63 8.96 11.85
N LEU A 111 -9.42 9.40 10.86
CA LEU A 111 -10.88 9.25 10.87
C LEU A 111 -11.29 7.78 11.03
N VAL A 112 -10.69 6.87 10.26
CA VAL A 112 -10.96 5.42 10.37
C VAL A 112 -10.65 4.89 11.76
N ILE A 113 -9.53 5.30 12.37
CA ILE A 113 -9.17 4.91 13.73
C ILE A 113 -10.26 5.34 14.73
N VAL A 114 -10.67 6.60 14.67
CA VAL A 114 -11.69 7.14 15.58
C VAL A 114 -13.04 6.44 15.37
N MET A 115 -13.47 6.27 14.13
CA MET A 115 -14.75 5.60 13.81
C MET A 115 -14.72 4.12 14.22
N SER A 116 -13.61 3.42 13.99
CA SER A 116 -13.43 2.02 14.45
C SER A 116 -13.53 1.90 15.96
N TRP A 117 -12.99 2.87 16.69
CA TRP A 117 -13.06 2.90 18.15
C TRP A 117 -14.50 3.02 18.68
N PHE A 118 -15.34 3.88 18.08
CA PHE A 118 -16.77 3.98 18.39
C PHE A 118 -17.52 2.71 18.00
N HIS A 119 -17.25 2.22 16.78
CA HIS A 119 -17.92 1.02 16.25
C HIS A 119 -17.74 -0.21 17.15
N LEU A 120 -16.54 -0.43 17.68
CA LEU A 120 -16.26 -1.55 18.58
C LEU A 120 -16.88 -1.41 19.99
N ARG A 121 -17.40 -0.24 20.35
CA ARG A 121 -18.00 0.04 21.66
C ARG A 121 -19.53 -0.10 21.68
N TYR A 122 -20.17 -0.18 20.51
CA TYR A 122 -21.59 -0.48 20.49
C TYR A 122 -21.84 -1.86 21.08
N PHE A 123 -22.89 -1.96 21.88
CA PHE A 123 -23.35 -3.26 22.39
C PHE A 123 -24.01 -4.03 21.25
N PRO A 124 -23.54 -5.28 20.94
CA PRO A 124 -24.15 -6.08 19.90
C PRO A 124 -25.57 -6.47 20.25
N SER A 125 -26.43 -6.55 19.24
CA SER A 125 -27.80 -7.11 19.41
C SER A 125 -27.73 -8.63 19.52
N GLU A 126 -28.81 -9.26 19.94
CA GLU A 126 -28.93 -10.73 20.03
C GLU A 126 -28.75 -11.42 18.68
N TYR A 127 -28.99 -10.70 17.58
CA TYR A 127 -28.86 -11.21 16.21
C TYR A 127 -27.51 -10.89 15.55
N ASP A 128 -26.58 -10.25 16.28
CA ASP A 128 -25.28 -9.86 15.72
C ASP A 128 -24.33 -11.06 15.65
N THR A 129 -24.01 -11.45 14.43
CA THR A 129 -23.03 -12.51 14.13
C THR A 129 -21.67 -11.97 13.71
N ALA A 130 -21.50 -10.64 13.57
CA ALA A 130 -20.33 -10.02 12.96
C ALA A 130 -19.35 -9.43 14.00
N GLN A 131 -19.78 -9.19 15.24
CA GLN A 131 -19.01 -8.50 16.28
C GLN A 131 -17.59 -9.05 16.46
N GLU A 132 -17.43 -10.38 16.51
CA GLU A 132 -16.12 -10.98 16.72
C GLU A 132 -15.19 -10.79 15.52
N ALA A 133 -15.72 -10.84 14.29
CA ALA A 133 -14.94 -10.55 13.08
C ALA A 133 -14.47 -9.09 13.05
N PHE A 134 -15.36 -8.15 13.38
CA PHE A 134 -15.01 -6.74 13.50
C PHE A 134 -13.99 -6.47 14.60
N LYS A 135 -14.08 -7.11 15.76
CA LYS A 135 -13.07 -7.01 16.83
C LYS A 135 -11.68 -7.43 16.34
N VAL A 136 -11.59 -8.51 15.58
CA VAL A 136 -10.31 -8.97 15.03
C VAL A 136 -9.72 -7.95 14.06
N VAL A 137 -10.51 -7.45 13.11
CA VAL A 137 -10.04 -6.52 12.08
C VAL A 137 -9.79 -5.13 12.65
N LEU A 138 -10.82 -4.53 13.25
CA LEU A 138 -10.76 -3.14 13.71
C LEU A 138 -9.96 -2.97 15.01
N GLY A 139 -9.85 -4.00 15.84
CA GLY A 139 -9.06 -3.96 17.08
C GLY A 139 -7.56 -3.79 16.83
N SER A 140 -7.04 -4.34 15.74
CA SER A 140 -5.62 -4.16 15.34
C SER A 140 -5.39 -2.92 14.47
N THR A 141 -6.44 -2.36 13.88
CA THR A 141 -6.39 -1.22 12.95
C THR A 141 -5.67 0.01 13.50
N PRO A 142 -5.91 0.48 14.75
CA PRO A 142 -5.23 1.66 15.28
C PRO A 142 -3.71 1.52 15.28
N ARG A 143 -3.19 0.36 15.72
CA ARG A 143 -1.74 0.09 15.74
C ARG A 143 -1.18 0.07 14.31
N ILE A 144 -1.84 -0.63 13.38
CA ILE A 144 -1.39 -0.78 12.01
C ILE A 144 -1.35 0.58 11.32
N MET A 145 -2.43 1.36 11.41
CA MET A 145 -2.54 2.67 10.76
C MET A 145 -1.56 3.69 11.37
N PHE A 146 -1.39 3.70 12.69
CA PHE A 146 -0.45 4.60 13.36
C PHE A 146 1.00 4.30 12.97
N VAL A 147 1.38 3.02 12.93
CA VAL A 147 2.72 2.61 12.49
C VAL A 147 2.92 2.93 11.01
N SER A 148 1.91 2.66 10.16
CA SER A 148 1.94 3.01 8.74
C SER A 148 2.22 4.51 8.52
N PHE A 149 1.55 5.38 9.30
CA PHE A 149 1.78 6.82 9.28
C PHE A 149 3.22 7.18 9.65
N ILE A 150 3.73 6.64 10.75
CA ILE A 150 5.09 6.93 11.23
C ILE A 150 6.13 6.44 10.22
N CYS A 151 5.97 5.22 9.70
CA CYS A 151 6.86 4.66 8.69
C CYS A 151 6.88 5.52 7.44
N ALA A 152 5.72 5.87 6.87
CA ALA A 152 5.64 6.71 5.69
C ALA A 152 6.31 8.08 5.90
N PHE A 153 6.14 8.70 7.07
CA PHE A 153 6.76 9.99 7.39
C PHE A 153 8.28 9.90 7.51
N ILE A 154 8.79 8.87 8.19
CA ILE A 154 10.23 8.65 8.38
C ILE A 154 10.89 8.32 7.05
N THR A 155 10.32 7.34 6.33
CA THR A 155 10.93 6.82 5.10
C THR A 155 10.91 7.86 3.99
N GLN A 156 9.87 8.69 3.88
CA GLN A 156 9.84 9.78 2.92
C GLN A 156 10.94 10.82 3.18
N LYS A 157 11.21 11.16 4.45
CA LYS A 157 12.32 12.07 4.78
C LYS A 157 13.70 11.45 4.48
N ILE A 158 13.83 10.15 4.75
CA ILE A 158 15.06 9.42 4.49
C ILE A 158 15.29 9.32 2.98
N ASP A 159 14.26 8.98 2.20
CA ASP A 159 14.33 8.92 0.74
C ASP A 159 14.84 10.24 0.14
N MET A 160 14.28 11.37 0.53
CA MET A 160 14.72 12.68 0.08
C MET A 160 16.17 13.02 0.46
N LYS A 161 16.64 12.56 1.63
CA LYS A 161 18.03 12.76 2.07
C LYS A 161 18.99 11.86 1.28
N LEU A 162 18.63 10.58 1.13
CA LEU A 162 19.39 9.60 0.37
C LEU A 162 19.53 10.03 -1.09
N PHE A 163 18.42 10.41 -1.73
CA PHE A 163 18.44 10.89 -3.10
C PHE A 163 19.41 12.07 -3.28
N ARG A 164 19.34 13.09 -2.41
CA ARG A 164 20.25 14.24 -2.46
C ARG A 164 21.70 13.86 -2.23
N TRP A 165 21.96 12.96 -1.28
CA TRP A 165 23.30 12.49 -0.95
C TRP A 165 23.91 11.69 -2.10
N ILE A 166 23.16 10.74 -2.68
CA ILE A 166 23.63 9.92 -3.81
C ILE A 166 23.85 10.79 -5.05
N SER A 167 22.93 11.73 -5.35
CA SER A 167 23.07 12.66 -6.48
C SER A 167 24.33 13.53 -6.38
N LYS A 168 24.71 13.94 -5.17
CA LYS A 168 25.98 14.67 -4.95
C LYS A 168 27.22 13.79 -5.12
N LYS A 169 27.14 12.52 -4.78
CA LYS A 169 28.24 11.55 -4.91
C LYS A 169 28.44 11.07 -6.35
N LEU A 170 27.37 11.06 -7.14
CA LEU A 170 27.34 10.59 -8.52
C LEU A 170 26.90 11.71 -9.50
N PRO A 171 27.65 12.83 -9.62
CA PRO A 171 27.20 14.00 -10.39
C PRO A 171 27.10 13.74 -11.90
N LYS A 172 27.84 12.74 -12.42
CA LYS A 172 27.81 12.34 -13.83
C LYS A 172 26.78 11.25 -14.15
N ALA A 173 26.11 10.70 -13.13
CA ALA A 173 25.11 9.64 -13.34
C ALA A 173 23.78 10.24 -13.84
N SER A 174 23.07 9.48 -14.67
CA SER A 174 21.69 9.82 -15.01
C SER A 174 20.84 9.97 -13.74
N PHE A 175 19.88 10.89 -13.74
CA PHE A 175 18.91 11.10 -12.65
C PHE A 175 18.27 9.79 -12.15
N MET A 176 18.12 8.80 -13.02
CA MET A 176 17.53 7.49 -12.70
C MET A 176 18.33 6.70 -11.66
N ILE A 177 19.67 6.76 -11.70
CA ILE A 177 20.52 5.95 -10.81
C ILE A 177 20.38 6.39 -9.35
N PRO A 178 20.57 7.68 -8.99
CA PRO A 178 20.29 8.14 -7.63
C PRO A 178 18.86 7.89 -7.16
N PHE A 179 17.87 8.02 -8.07
CA PHE A 179 16.48 7.76 -7.76
C PHE A 179 16.23 6.29 -7.39
N ILE A 180 16.67 5.34 -8.21
CA ILE A 180 16.49 3.91 -7.96
C ILE A 180 17.22 3.49 -6.68
N LEU A 181 18.46 3.94 -6.47
CA LEU A 181 19.24 3.58 -5.28
C LEU A 181 18.61 4.15 -3.99
N ALA A 182 18.16 5.39 -4.00
CA ALA A 182 17.47 5.99 -2.86
C ALA A 182 16.17 5.26 -2.56
N SER A 183 15.35 4.99 -3.59
CA SER A 183 14.09 4.25 -3.44
C SER A 183 14.32 2.82 -2.95
N PHE A 184 15.36 2.13 -3.39
CA PHE A 184 15.72 0.81 -2.90
C PHE A 184 15.94 0.81 -1.38
N MET A 185 16.77 1.72 -0.89
CA MET A 185 17.10 1.81 0.53
C MET A 185 15.90 2.25 1.38
N SER A 186 15.14 3.24 0.91
CA SER A 186 13.98 3.76 1.65
C SER A 186 12.83 2.76 1.68
N GLN A 187 12.56 2.02 0.60
CA GLN A 187 11.53 0.99 0.55
C GLN A 187 11.87 -0.24 1.41
N PHE A 188 13.14 -0.62 1.46
CA PHE A 188 13.59 -1.67 2.39
C PHE A 188 13.35 -1.26 3.84
N LEU A 189 13.75 -0.04 4.20
CA LEU A 189 13.55 0.50 5.54
C LEU A 189 12.06 0.61 5.89
N ASP A 190 11.22 1.10 4.96
CA ASP A 190 9.77 1.16 5.13
C ASP A 190 9.18 -0.22 5.43
N THR A 191 9.53 -1.20 4.60
CA THR A 191 9.04 -2.57 4.76
C THR A 191 9.47 -3.17 6.09
N ALA A 192 10.73 -3.00 6.49
CA ALA A 192 11.23 -3.50 7.77
C ALA A 192 10.55 -2.81 8.96
N LEU A 193 10.53 -1.48 8.99
CA LEU A 193 9.90 -0.71 10.08
C LEU A 193 8.41 -1.04 10.21
N PHE A 194 7.68 -1.09 9.10
CA PHE A 194 6.26 -1.43 9.11
C PHE A 194 6.04 -2.87 9.59
N SER A 195 6.78 -3.84 9.07
CA SER A 195 6.64 -5.23 9.46
C SER A 195 6.87 -5.41 10.96
N PHE A 196 7.96 -4.90 11.51
CA PHE A 196 8.24 -5.01 12.94
C PHE A 196 7.30 -4.18 13.80
N GLY A 197 6.95 -2.98 13.39
CA GLY A 197 6.08 -2.09 14.17
C GLY A 197 4.61 -2.50 14.16
N ALA A 198 4.07 -2.82 12.98
CA ALA A 198 2.66 -3.11 12.78
C ALA A 198 2.33 -4.60 12.95
N LEU A 199 3.14 -5.48 12.37
CA LEU A 199 2.78 -6.89 12.17
C LEU A 199 3.43 -7.85 13.17
N TYR A 200 4.34 -7.37 14.04
CA TYR A 200 4.97 -8.20 15.05
C TYR A 200 3.95 -8.90 15.95
N LYS A 201 4.05 -10.21 16.09
CA LYS A 201 3.12 -11.11 16.80
C LYS A 201 1.71 -11.22 16.18
N ILE A 202 1.48 -10.67 14.99
CA ILE A 202 0.21 -10.78 14.27
C ILE A 202 0.31 -11.78 13.13
N VAL A 203 1.42 -11.75 12.39
CA VAL A 203 1.64 -12.58 11.20
C VAL A 203 2.45 -13.84 11.50
N HIS A 204 2.28 -14.88 10.67
CA HIS A 204 2.94 -16.17 10.84
C HIS A 204 4.44 -16.09 10.53
N SER A 205 4.81 -15.53 9.38
CA SER A 205 6.20 -15.42 8.92
C SER A 205 6.57 -13.97 8.58
N MET A 206 7.30 -13.32 9.46
CA MET A 206 7.82 -11.96 9.23
C MET A 206 8.81 -11.91 8.06
N ARG A 207 9.64 -12.95 7.94
CA ARG A 207 10.65 -13.05 6.88
C ARG A 207 10.00 -13.06 5.50
N ASP A 208 8.99 -13.91 5.29
CA ASP A 208 8.33 -14.07 4.00
C ASP A 208 7.62 -12.78 3.60
N ILE A 209 6.96 -12.12 4.56
CA ILE A 209 6.28 -10.84 4.33
C ILE A 209 7.27 -9.75 3.93
N ILE A 210 8.41 -9.63 4.64
CA ILE A 210 9.43 -8.63 4.31
C ILE A 210 10.00 -8.89 2.91
N ILE A 211 10.36 -10.13 2.59
CA ILE A 211 10.92 -10.49 1.27
C ILE A 211 9.91 -10.19 0.17
N MET A 212 8.67 -10.64 0.31
CA MET A 212 7.65 -10.48 -0.72
C MET A 212 7.25 -9.02 -0.91
N SER A 213 6.94 -8.31 0.19
CA SER A 213 6.56 -6.91 0.16
C SER A 213 7.65 -6.03 -0.45
N PHE A 214 8.91 -6.26 -0.05
CA PHE A 214 10.05 -5.55 -0.62
C PHE A 214 10.23 -5.86 -2.11
N SER A 215 10.18 -7.14 -2.51
CA SER A 215 10.33 -7.56 -3.91
C SER A 215 9.26 -6.93 -4.80
N ILE A 216 8.01 -6.93 -4.37
CA ILE A 216 6.88 -6.30 -5.08
C ILE A 216 7.12 -4.81 -5.26
N LYS A 217 7.46 -4.09 -4.19
CA LYS A 217 7.75 -2.64 -4.25
C LYS A 217 8.89 -2.32 -5.21
N MET A 218 9.92 -3.15 -5.25
CA MET A 218 11.05 -2.99 -6.18
C MET A 218 10.66 -3.20 -7.64
N ILE A 219 9.92 -4.29 -7.93
CA ILE A 219 9.42 -4.55 -9.29
C ILE A 219 8.58 -3.37 -9.77
N ILE A 220 7.68 -2.86 -8.93
CA ILE A 220 6.83 -1.72 -9.28
C ILE A 220 7.67 -0.48 -9.54
N THR A 221 8.63 -0.17 -8.66
CA THR A 221 9.51 1.00 -8.82
C THR A 221 10.28 0.92 -10.14
N LEU A 222 10.82 -0.25 -10.48
CA LEU A 222 11.54 -0.47 -11.73
C LEU A 222 10.63 -0.38 -12.98
N CYS A 223 9.39 -0.85 -12.89
CA CYS A 223 8.43 -0.78 -14.00
C CYS A 223 7.87 0.63 -14.19
N ILE A 224 7.60 1.36 -13.09
CA ILE A 224 7.01 2.70 -13.16
C ILE A 224 8.03 3.76 -13.59
N ALA A 225 9.30 3.62 -13.20
CA ALA A 225 10.33 4.60 -13.53
C ALA A 225 10.45 4.88 -15.05
N PRO A 226 10.57 3.88 -15.94
CA PRO A 226 10.58 4.12 -17.39
C PRO A 226 9.22 4.57 -17.93
N LEU A 227 8.10 4.07 -17.38
CA LEU A 227 6.74 4.49 -17.77
C LEU A 227 6.53 5.99 -17.53
N THR A 228 6.99 6.55 -16.42
CA THR A 228 6.87 7.98 -16.13
C THR A 228 7.66 8.86 -17.12
N LEU A 229 8.79 8.37 -17.62
CA LEU A 229 9.56 9.07 -18.65
C LEU A 229 8.89 9.02 -20.03
N LEU A 230 8.35 7.86 -20.41
CA LEU A 230 7.61 7.68 -21.66
C LEU A 230 6.33 8.54 -21.66
N MET A 231 5.60 8.54 -20.58
CA MET A 231 4.34 9.28 -20.45
C MET A 231 4.55 10.80 -20.51
N LYS A 232 5.65 11.35 -19.96
CA LYS A 232 6.03 12.75 -20.15
C LYS A 232 6.20 13.12 -21.62
N LYS A 233 6.63 12.19 -22.47
CA LYS A 233 6.80 12.40 -23.91
C LYS A 233 5.46 12.42 -24.66
N PHE A 234 4.47 11.62 -24.20
CA PHE A 234 3.14 11.54 -24.81
C PHE A 234 2.18 12.64 -24.36
N ILE A 235 2.35 13.20 -23.16
CA ILE A 235 1.43 14.18 -22.55
C ILE A 235 1.83 15.64 -22.87
N ARG A 236 2.90 15.85 -23.63
CA ARG A 236 3.35 17.19 -24.04
C ARG A 236 2.34 17.91 -24.96
N HIS A 237 1.14 17.35 -25.19
CA HIS A 237 0.16 17.87 -26.15
C HIS A 237 -1.10 18.51 -25.54
N ASP A 238 -1.25 18.56 -24.19
CA ASP A 238 -2.30 19.39 -23.61
C ASP A 238 -1.77 20.10 -22.35
N PRO A 239 -1.33 21.39 -22.44
CA PRO A 239 -1.20 22.22 -21.27
C PRO A 239 -2.61 22.52 -20.76
N VAL A 240 -3.03 21.86 -19.67
CA VAL A 240 -4.19 22.32 -18.92
C VAL A 240 -3.86 23.75 -18.48
N GLN A 241 -4.46 24.71 -19.16
CA GLN A 241 -4.48 26.10 -18.75
C GLN A 241 -5.17 26.15 -17.38
N VAL A 242 -4.44 26.69 -16.39
CA VAL A 242 -4.98 27.14 -15.11
C VAL A 242 -5.45 28.56 -15.30
#